data_55b9bee23245fe252ffb46150ae195b0
#
_entry.id   55b9bee23245fe252ffb46150ae195b0
#
_cell.length_a   1.000
_cell.length_b   1.000
_cell.length_c   1.000
_cell.angle_alpha   90.00
_cell.angle_beta   90.00
_cell.angle_gamma   90.00
#
_symmetry.space_group_name_H-M   'P 1'
#
loop_
_entity.id
_entity.type
_entity.pdbx_description
1 polymer ?
#
loop_
_entity_poly.entity_id
_entity_poly.type
_entity_poly.pdbx_seq_one_letter_code
_entity_poly.pdbx_strand_id
1 'polypeptide(L)'
;MAAHALRKITELESGGNPAAPPDNGVRDTIRGVGAGRRPDTFLRIAFVSMLVDIICRSKNPDVILDGLSSAMRDNSPGQTYKERLLEELLDSSADLNMSQVCRAIHIVSELYEDKKLNVATADKFWVGLMDKGQHVKTGEQIVEVFSTLPLLGKSRHMVLRLLEERCMQNWTELQTGHILNIFRVLTELKYDRVSPAFLRTISGWLALHIHTVTEQEMLAIIWGFIQIDYCDDAVVKAVEKMMKKKGLQIMEADLISTICSFCTHFRIR
;
A
#
# COMPACT_ATOMS: atom_id res chain seq x y z
N MET A 1 1.21 13.59 23.86
CA MET A 1 0.57 13.06 25.08
C MET A 1 -0.75 12.34 24.79
N ALA A 2 -1.70 12.94 24.07
CA ALA A 2 -3.01 12.32 23.79
C ALA A 2 -2.91 11.00 23.01
N ALA A 3 -2.09 10.93 21.94
CA ALA A 3 -1.87 9.70 21.20
C ALA A 3 -1.22 8.59 22.04
N HIS A 4 -0.32 8.96 22.98
CA HIS A 4 0.26 8.00 23.93
C HIS A 4 -0.77 7.50 24.96
N ALA A 5 -1.68 8.37 25.40
CA ALA A 5 -2.78 7.95 26.27
C ALA A 5 -3.75 7.01 25.56
N LEU A 6 -4.09 7.30 24.30
CA LEU A 6 -4.92 6.42 23.46
C LEU A 6 -4.24 5.03 23.29
N ARG A 7 -2.94 5.00 22.99
CA ARG A 7 -2.16 3.78 22.89
C ARG A 7 -2.17 2.97 24.19
N LYS A 8 -1.99 3.61 25.34
CA LYS A 8 -2.05 2.90 26.64
C LYS A 8 -3.42 2.29 26.94
N ILE A 9 -4.49 2.98 26.56
CA ILE A 9 -5.85 2.45 26.73
C ILE A 9 -6.04 1.20 25.89
N THR A 10 -5.61 1.21 24.62
CA THR A 10 -5.71 0.04 23.73
C THR A 10 -4.81 -1.11 24.17
N GLU A 11 -3.62 -0.85 24.74
CA GLU A 11 -2.72 -1.88 25.28
C GLU A 11 -3.30 -2.57 26.54
N LEU A 12 -3.99 -1.81 27.42
CA LEU A 12 -4.65 -2.37 28.60
C LEU A 12 -5.82 -3.29 28.23
N GLU A 13 -6.40 -3.13 27.05
CA GLU A 13 -7.52 -3.95 26.57
C GLU A 13 -7.08 -5.22 25.86
N SER A 14 -5.97 -5.16 25.14
CA SER A 14 -5.40 -6.34 24.47
C SER A 14 -4.68 -7.29 25.42
N GLY A 15 -4.25 -6.80 26.60
CA GLY A 15 -3.52 -7.59 27.61
C GLY A 15 -4.36 -8.27 28.69
N GLY A 16 -5.66 -8.09 28.69
CA GLY A 16 -6.55 -8.51 29.77
C GLY A 16 -7.22 -9.87 29.58
N ASN A 17 -6.44 -10.94 29.45
CA ASN A 17 -6.94 -12.27 29.83
C ASN A 17 -6.05 -12.79 30.97
N PRO A 18 -6.35 -12.48 32.26
CA PRO A 18 -5.68 -13.15 33.37
C PRO A 18 -6.08 -14.62 33.31
N ALA A 19 -5.08 -15.49 33.26
CA ALA A 19 -5.23 -16.93 33.37
C ALA A 19 -6.23 -17.24 34.48
N ALA A 20 -7.24 -18.03 34.14
CA ALA A 20 -8.23 -18.48 35.09
C ALA A 20 -7.53 -19.22 36.27
N PRO A 21 -7.83 -18.86 37.52
CA PRO A 21 -7.36 -19.63 38.66
C PRO A 21 -8.03 -21.02 38.66
N PRO A 22 -7.34 -22.04 39.18
CA PRO A 22 -7.86 -23.40 39.20
C PRO A 22 -9.13 -23.49 40.03
N ASP A 23 -10.05 -24.24 39.49
CA ASP A 23 -11.35 -24.61 39.99
C ASP A 23 -11.27 -25.12 41.44
N ASN A 24 -11.84 -24.41 42.41
CA ASN A 24 -12.23 -24.95 43.69
C ASN A 24 -13.68 -24.57 43.94
N GLY A 25 -14.53 -25.57 43.81
CA GLY A 25 -15.96 -25.46 43.95
C GLY A 25 -16.40 -24.90 45.30
N VAL A 26 -17.18 -23.84 45.23
CA VAL A 26 -18.27 -23.60 46.18
C VAL A 26 -19.41 -22.98 45.35
N ARG A 27 -20.45 -23.80 45.13
CA ARG A 27 -21.78 -23.32 44.75
C ARG A 27 -22.32 -22.46 45.87
N ASP A 28 -22.62 -21.21 45.58
CA ASP A 28 -23.73 -20.60 46.26
C ASP A 28 -24.47 -19.59 45.41
N THR A 29 -25.71 -19.75 45.43
CA THR A 29 -26.83 -19.16 44.75
C THR A 29 -27.03 -17.71 45.17
N ILE A 30 -26.86 -16.75 44.23
CA ILE A 30 -27.63 -15.50 44.28
C ILE A 30 -28.15 -15.22 42.91
N ARG A 31 -29.43 -15.58 42.71
CA ARG A 31 -30.26 -15.06 41.62
C ARG A 31 -30.69 -13.64 41.93
N GLY A 32 -30.53 -12.79 40.92
CA GLY A 32 -31.33 -11.59 40.75
C GLY A 32 -30.57 -10.33 41.13
N VAL A 33 -30.21 -9.57 40.14
CA VAL A 33 -30.62 -8.16 39.98
C VAL A 33 -29.91 -7.61 38.71
N GLY A 34 -30.72 -7.14 37.79
CA GLY A 34 -30.45 -6.05 36.87
C GLY A 34 -29.17 -6.12 36.02
N ALA A 35 -29.33 -6.39 34.71
CA ALA A 35 -28.32 -6.10 33.70
C ALA A 35 -28.00 -4.58 33.70
N GLY A 36 -27.21 -4.13 34.66
CA GLY A 36 -26.64 -2.81 34.71
C GLY A 36 -25.63 -2.71 33.59
N ARG A 37 -25.94 -1.95 32.55
CA ARG A 37 -24.97 -1.45 31.59
C ARG A 37 -23.77 -0.93 32.38
N ARG A 38 -22.59 -1.52 32.18
CA ARG A 38 -21.37 -1.14 32.89
C ARG A 38 -21.15 0.35 32.70
N PRO A 39 -21.14 1.18 33.77
CA PRO A 39 -20.91 2.62 33.66
C PRO A 39 -19.57 2.94 33.01
N ASP A 40 -18.60 2.02 33.02
CA ASP A 40 -17.29 2.14 32.39
C ASP A 40 -17.33 2.36 30.87
N THR A 41 -18.32 1.79 30.16
CA THR A 41 -18.36 1.91 28.68
C THR A 41 -18.68 3.32 28.21
N PHE A 42 -19.56 4.04 28.93
CA PHE A 42 -19.92 5.42 28.56
C PHE A 42 -18.77 6.40 28.84
N LEU A 43 -18.15 6.30 30.01
CA LEU A 43 -17.00 7.11 30.38
C LEU A 43 -15.83 6.88 29.42
N ARG A 44 -15.63 5.64 28.99
CA ARG A 44 -14.62 5.27 28.02
C ARG A 44 -14.88 5.91 26.66
N ILE A 45 -16.09 5.80 26.11
CA ILE A 45 -16.46 6.41 24.84
C ILE A 45 -16.25 7.94 24.90
N ALA A 46 -16.68 8.58 25.97
CA ALA A 46 -16.50 10.01 26.15
C ALA A 46 -15.02 10.40 26.22
N PHE A 47 -14.19 9.61 26.90
CA PHE A 47 -12.76 9.86 27.01
C PHE A 47 -12.03 9.65 25.67
N VAL A 48 -12.33 8.59 24.93
CA VAL A 48 -11.79 8.37 23.57
C VAL A 48 -12.19 9.50 22.65
N SER A 49 -13.46 9.93 22.67
CA SER A 49 -13.93 11.07 21.88
C SER A 49 -13.17 12.36 22.19
N MET A 50 -12.94 12.63 23.47
CA MET A 50 -12.15 13.81 23.90
C MET A 50 -10.68 13.72 23.42
N LEU A 51 -10.05 12.53 23.48
CA LEU A 51 -8.69 12.34 22.98
C LEU A 51 -8.61 12.56 21.47
N VAL A 52 -9.59 12.05 20.71
CA VAL A 52 -9.69 12.26 19.27
C VAL A 52 -9.85 13.74 18.95
N ASP A 53 -10.68 14.48 19.70
CA ASP A 53 -10.81 15.93 19.56
C ASP A 53 -9.48 16.67 19.77
N ILE A 54 -8.70 16.28 20.77
CA ILE A 54 -7.37 16.85 21.03
C ILE A 54 -6.41 16.53 19.89
N ILE A 55 -6.41 15.30 19.39
CA ILE A 55 -5.58 14.86 18.26
C ILE A 55 -5.92 15.68 17.02
N CYS A 56 -7.19 15.79 16.65
CA CYS A 56 -7.66 16.54 15.50
C CYS A 56 -7.30 18.05 15.62
N ARG A 57 -7.48 18.63 16.79
CA ARG A 57 -7.11 20.05 17.02
C ARG A 57 -5.61 20.32 16.94
N SER A 58 -4.77 19.32 17.12
CA SER A 58 -3.32 19.49 16.99
C SER A 58 -2.90 19.81 15.56
N LYS A 59 -3.70 19.39 14.57
CA LYS A 59 -3.40 19.45 13.12
C LYS A 59 -2.01 18.92 12.76
N ASN A 60 -1.42 18.09 13.63
CA ASN A 60 -0.11 17.49 13.41
C ASN A 60 -0.29 16.11 12.80
N PRO A 61 0.17 15.89 11.55
CA PRO A 61 0.03 14.62 10.85
C PRO A 61 0.59 13.42 11.63
N ASP A 62 1.73 13.56 12.28
CA ASP A 62 2.33 12.47 13.06
C ASP A 62 1.46 12.06 14.25
N VAL A 63 0.86 13.03 14.92
CA VAL A 63 -0.05 12.76 16.04
C VAL A 63 -1.33 12.08 15.55
N ILE A 64 -1.84 12.46 14.39
CA ILE A 64 -3.02 11.85 13.78
C ILE A 64 -2.69 10.41 13.35
N LEU A 65 -1.55 10.18 12.70
CA LEU A 65 -1.07 8.86 12.30
C LEU A 65 -0.83 7.94 13.51
N ASP A 66 -0.30 8.46 14.61
CA ASP A 66 -0.16 7.70 15.87
C ASP A 66 -1.52 7.34 16.48
N GLY A 67 -2.48 8.27 16.41
CA GLY A 67 -3.86 8.04 16.81
C GLY A 67 -4.52 6.91 15.98
N LEU A 68 -4.37 6.96 14.65
CA LEU A 68 -4.85 5.92 13.73
C LEU A 68 -4.17 4.56 13.97
N SER A 69 -2.85 4.54 14.16
CA SER A 69 -2.10 3.31 14.49
C SER A 69 -2.57 2.70 15.81
N SER A 70 -2.94 3.54 16.78
CA SER A 70 -3.52 3.07 18.05
C SER A 70 -4.92 2.49 17.84
N ALA A 71 -5.71 3.10 16.95
CA ALA A 71 -7.04 2.63 16.59
C ALA A 71 -7.05 1.26 15.88
N MET A 72 -5.94 0.87 15.22
CA MET A 72 -5.78 -0.46 14.63
C MET A 72 -5.85 -1.58 15.67
N ARG A 73 -5.31 -1.33 16.86
CA ARG A 73 -5.27 -2.29 17.97
C ARG A 73 -6.60 -2.38 18.73
N ASP A 74 -7.50 -1.42 18.49
CA ASP A 74 -8.79 -1.36 19.16
C ASP A 74 -9.85 -2.16 18.40
N ASN A 75 -10.39 -3.19 19.04
CA ASN A 75 -11.48 -4.01 18.52
C ASN A 75 -12.87 -3.47 18.88
N SER A 76 -12.95 -2.28 19.48
CA SER A 76 -14.25 -1.69 19.84
C SER A 76 -15.03 -1.25 18.59
N PRO A 77 -16.37 -1.36 18.61
CA PRO A 77 -17.23 -1.09 17.45
C PRO A 77 -17.36 0.38 17.04
N GLY A 78 -16.52 1.27 17.60
CA GLY A 78 -16.55 2.71 17.31
C GLY A 78 -15.85 3.05 15.98
N GLN A 79 -16.52 2.86 14.84
CA GLN A 79 -15.98 3.29 13.53
C GLN A 79 -15.84 4.81 13.43
N THR A 80 -16.74 5.57 14.08
CA THR A 80 -16.85 7.03 13.92
C THR A 80 -15.57 7.81 14.24
N TYR A 81 -14.78 7.40 15.23
CA TYR A 81 -13.55 8.12 15.56
C TYR A 81 -12.40 7.85 14.58
N LYS A 82 -12.35 6.65 13.96
CA LYS A 82 -11.39 6.31 12.92
C LYS A 82 -11.65 7.11 11.67
N GLU A 83 -12.91 7.19 11.25
CA GLU A 83 -13.35 8.00 10.11
C GLU A 83 -13.01 9.47 10.31
N ARG A 84 -13.23 9.99 11.50
CA ARG A 84 -12.88 11.37 11.84
C ARG A 84 -11.38 11.66 11.80
N LEU A 85 -10.54 10.75 12.31
CA LEU A 85 -9.08 10.87 12.19
C LEU A 85 -8.61 10.81 10.74
N LEU A 86 -9.27 9.98 9.91
CA LEU A 86 -8.98 9.90 8.47
C LEU A 86 -9.40 11.17 7.73
N GLU A 87 -10.53 11.76 8.07
CA GLU A 87 -10.99 13.04 7.50
C GLU A 87 -10.00 14.17 7.84
N GLU A 88 -9.57 14.25 9.09
CA GLU A 88 -8.56 15.24 9.52
C GLU A 88 -7.21 15.03 8.82
N LEU A 89 -6.79 13.77 8.64
CA LEU A 89 -5.57 13.45 7.89
C LEU A 89 -5.68 13.87 6.43
N LEU A 90 -6.86 13.68 5.81
CA LEU A 90 -7.11 14.14 4.45
C LEU A 90 -7.13 15.66 4.32
N ASP A 91 -7.65 16.36 5.31
CA ASP A 91 -7.65 17.82 5.31
C ASP A 91 -6.24 18.39 5.49
N SER A 92 -5.36 17.65 6.18
CA SER A 92 -3.95 17.97 6.36
C SER A 92 -3.06 17.37 5.25
N SER A 93 -3.64 16.75 4.22
CA SER A 93 -2.88 15.97 3.22
C SER A 93 -1.88 16.80 2.41
N ALA A 94 -2.11 18.11 2.27
CA ALA A 94 -1.18 19.01 1.59
C ALA A 94 0.15 19.19 2.34
N ASP A 95 0.14 18.98 3.66
CA ASP A 95 1.30 19.18 4.54
C ASP A 95 2.05 17.88 4.84
N LEU A 96 1.56 16.72 4.33
CA LEU A 96 2.19 15.43 4.55
C LEU A 96 3.50 15.34 3.77
N ASN A 97 4.56 14.89 4.45
CA ASN A 97 5.76 14.44 3.75
C ASN A 97 5.58 13.00 3.23
N MET A 98 6.49 12.57 2.34
CA MET A 98 6.37 11.27 1.67
C MET A 98 6.32 10.09 2.64
N SER A 99 7.14 10.11 3.69
CA SER A 99 7.13 9.06 4.73
C SER A 99 5.78 8.98 5.45
N GLN A 100 5.16 10.12 5.73
CA GLN A 100 3.81 10.17 6.32
C GLN A 100 2.74 9.65 5.35
N VAL A 101 2.86 9.95 4.04
CA VAL A 101 1.98 9.39 2.99
C VAL A 101 2.09 7.87 2.95
N CYS A 102 3.30 7.32 2.88
CA CYS A 102 3.51 5.87 2.86
C CYS A 102 2.97 5.20 4.14
N ARG A 103 3.20 5.83 5.30
CA ARG A 103 2.65 5.36 6.58
C ARG A 103 1.12 5.39 6.61
N ALA A 104 0.50 6.45 6.11
CA ALA A 104 -0.95 6.58 6.00
C ALA A 104 -1.54 5.46 5.12
N ILE A 105 -0.92 5.21 3.96
CA ILE A 105 -1.30 4.13 3.06
C ILE A 105 -1.28 2.78 3.80
N HIS A 106 -0.20 2.48 4.51
CA HIS A 106 -0.06 1.23 5.25
C HIS A 106 -1.15 1.09 6.33
N ILE A 107 -1.32 2.08 7.19
CA ILE A 107 -2.32 2.07 8.28
C ILE A 107 -3.74 1.85 7.74
N VAL A 108 -4.12 2.58 6.69
CA VAL A 108 -5.48 2.47 6.13
C VAL A 108 -5.69 1.11 5.47
N SER A 109 -4.65 0.56 4.83
CA SER A 109 -4.71 -0.79 4.26
C SER A 109 -4.95 -1.85 5.33
N GLU A 110 -4.24 -1.80 6.46
CA GLU A 110 -4.46 -2.72 7.57
C GLU A 110 -5.86 -2.56 8.19
N LEU A 111 -6.31 -1.31 8.41
CA LEU A 111 -7.68 -1.05 8.90
C LEU A 111 -8.75 -1.62 7.97
N TYR A 112 -8.52 -1.53 6.67
CA TYR A 112 -9.42 -2.10 5.66
C TYR A 112 -9.42 -3.63 5.70
N GLU A 113 -8.25 -4.25 5.76
CA GLU A 113 -8.10 -5.72 5.80
C GLU A 113 -8.71 -6.35 7.04
N ASP A 114 -8.54 -5.71 8.18
CA ASP A 114 -9.14 -6.10 9.46
C ASP A 114 -10.65 -5.84 9.52
N LYS A 115 -11.26 -5.34 8.44
CA LYS A 115 -12.68 -4.95 8.36
C LYS A 115 -13.09 -3.89 9.39
N LYS A 116 -12.13 -3.12 9.88
CA LYS A 116 -12.33 -1.99 10.79
C LYS A 116 -12.68 -0.71 10.04
N LEU A 117 -12.56 -0.73 8.72
CA LEU A 117 -12.93 0.35 7.81
C LEU A 117 -13.76 -0.23 6.66
N ASN A 118 -14.81 0.46 6.24
CA ASN A 118 -15.60 0.04 5.09
C ASN A 118 -14.92 0.41 3.77
N VAL A 119 -15.32 -0.28 2.69
CA VAL A 119 -14.76 -0.09 1.34
C VAL A 119 -14.89 1.36 0.88
N ALA A 120 -16.07 1.95 1.06
CA ALA A 120 -16.34 3.31 0.57
C ALA A 120 -15.47 4.36 1.28
N THR A 121 -15.22 4.21 2.58
CA THR A 121 -14.34 5.11 3.34
C THR A 121 -12.88 4.92 2.91
N ALA A 122 -12.44 3.68 2.71
CA ALA A 122 -11.09 3.41 2.20
C ALA A 122 -10.89 4.00 0.79
N ASP A 123 -11.84 3.79 -0.14
CA ASP A 123 -11.79 4.36 -1.49
C ASP A 123 -11.73 5.88 -1.46
N LYS A 124 -12.61 6.51 -0.67
CA LYS A 124 -12.62 7.97 -0.50
C LYS A 124 -11.28 8.48 0.03
N PHE A 125 -10.67 7.75 0.96
CA PHE A 125 -9.35 8.09 1.49
C PHE A 125 -8.27 8.01 0.41
N TRP A 126 -8.21 6.91 -0.36
CA TRP A 126 -7.20 6.73 -1.40
C TRP A 126 -7.29 7.81 -2.48
N VAL A 127 -8.49 8.05 -2.99
CA VAL A 127 -8.74 9.09 -3.98
C VAL A 127 -8.37 10.45 -3.40
N GLY A 128 -8.86 10.78 -2.20
CA GLY A 128 -8.58 12.06 -1.57
C GLY A 128 -7.09 12.29 -1.31
N LEU A 129 -6.36 11.26 -0.86
CA LEU A 129 -4.91 11.34 -0.64
C LEU A 129 -4.15 11.60 -1.94
N MET A 130 -4.54 10.92 -3.04
CA MET A 130 -3.90 11.07 -4.34
C MET A 130 -4.26 12.38 -5.03
N ASP A 131 -5.49 12.89 -4.87
CA ASP A 131 -5.95 14.12 -5.51
C ASP A 131 -5.52 15.39 -4.77
N LYS A 132 -5.66 15.40 -3.45
CA LYS A 132 -5.26 16.53 -2.59
C LYS A 132 -3.76 16.56 -2.34
N GLY A 133 -3.12 15.39 -2.28
CA GLY A 133 -1.70 15.27 -2.00
C GLY A 133 -0.86 15.86 -3.13
N GLN A 134 -0.19 16.98 -2.86
CA GLN A 134 0.81 17.52 -3.78
C GLN A 134 2.05 16.61 -3.92
N HIS A 135 2.10 15.54 -3.13
CA HIS A 135 3.28 14.72 -2.88
C HIS A 135 3.43 13.51 -3.81
N VAL A 136 2.44 13.18 -4.64
CA VAL A 136 2.53 12.07 -5.61
C VAL A 136 2.47 12.62 -7.03
N LYS A 137 3.35 13.58 -7.33
CA LYS A 137 3.45 14.24 -8.65
C LYS A 137 4.77 13.97 -9.34
N THR A 138 5.86 13.82 -8.59
CA THR A 138 7.17 13.54 -9.17
C THR A 138 7.40 12.04 -9.35
N GLY A 139 8.27 11.67 -10.30
CA GLY A 139 8.64 10.27 -10.51
C GLY A 139 9.18 9.60 -9.26
N GLU A 140 9.97 10.29 -8.46
CA GLU A 140 10.53 9.80 -7.20
C GLU A 140 9.44 9.46 -6.19
N GLN A 141 8.48 10.35 -6.00
CA GLN A 141 7.34 10.15 -5.10
C GLN A 141 6.46 8.98 -5.54
N ILE A 142 6.20 8.87 -6.84
CA ILE A 142 5.46 7.74 -7.41
C ILE A 142 6.17 6.42 -7.11
N VAL A 143 7.49 6.34 -7.33
CA VAL A 143 8.31 5.15 -7.05
C VAL A 143 8.31 4.83 -5.55
N GLU A 144 8.37 5.82 -4.67
CA GLU A 144 8.35 5.60 -3.22
C GLU A 144 7.02 4.96 -2.79
N VAL A 145 5.89 5.43 -3.30
CA VAL A 145 4.58 4.81 -3.04
C VAL A 145 4.49 3.42 -3.67
N PHE A 146 4.99 3.21 -4.89
CA PHE A 146 5.06 1.87 -5.48
C PHE A 146 5.83 0.89 -4.58
N SER A 147 6.90 1.33 -3.94
CA SER A 147 7.71 0.51 -3.03
C SER A 147 6.96 0.06 -1.78
N THR A 148 5.84 0.69 -1.44
CA THR A 148 4.97 0.24 -0.33
C THR A 148 4.00 -0.87 -0.73
N LEU A 149 3.73 -1.08 -2.03
CA LEU A 149 2.75 -2.07 -2.51
C LEU A 149 2.99 -3.50 -1.99
N PRO A 150 4.25 -4.00 -1.88
CA PRO A 150 4.50 -5.34 -1.32
C PRO A 150 4.04 -5.50 0.13
N LEU A 151 3.97 -4.40 0.88
CA LEU A 151 3.54 -4.36 2.27
C LEU A 151 2.00 -4.32 2.41
N LEU A 152 1.29 -4.03 1.32
CA LEU A 152 -0.15 -3.92 1.29
C LEU A 152 -0.75 -5.26 0.89
N GLY A 153 -1.47 -5.92 1.77
CA GLY A 153 -2.14 -7.18 1.47
C GLY A 153 -3.20 -7.05 0.37
N LYS A 154 -4.47 -7.24 0.71
CA LYS A 154 -5.58 -7.23 -0.29
C LYS A 154 -5.88 -5.85 -0.87
N SER A 155 -5.54 -4.78 -0.17
CA SER A 155 -5.80 -3.39 -0.61
C SER A 155 -4.87 -2.91 -1.72
N ARG A 156 -3.78 -3.62 -1.96
CA ARG A 156 -2.74 -3.22 -2.94
C ARG A 156 -3.29 -2.93 -4.34
N HIS A 157 -4.33 -3.64 -4.77
CA HIS A 157 -4.92 -3.45 -6.11
C HIS A 157 -5.63 -2.09 -6.27
N MET A 158 -6.19 -1.54 -5.19
CA MET A 158 -6.84 -0.22 -5.20
C MET A 158 -5.77 0.87 -5.33
N VAL A 159 -4.74 0.79 -4.49
CA VAL A 159 -3.60 1.72 -4.53
C VAL A 159 -2.87 1.63 -5.86
N LEU A 160 -2.65 0.42 -6.39
CA LEU A 160 -2.02 0.23 -7.69
C LEU A 160 -2.78 0.94 -8.81
N ARG A 161 -4.09 0.79 -8.87
CA ARG A 161 -4.89 1.45 -9.91
C ARG A 161 -4.70 2.97 -9.91
N LEU A 162 -4.73 3.58 -8.72
CA LEU A 162 -4.48 5.02 -8.59
C LEU A 162 -3.05 5.41 -9.00
N LEU A 163 -2.07 4.57 -8.66
CA LEU A 163 -0.68 4.79 -9.06
C LEU A 163 -0.49 4.64 -10.58
N GLU A 164 -1.14 3.66 -11.22
CA GLU A 164 -1.14 3.53 -12.68
C GLU A 164 -1.68 4.81 -13.35
N GLU A 165 -2.81 5.34 -12.86
CA GLU A 165 -3.38 6.58 -13.35
C GLU A 165 -2.41 7.77 -13.18
N ARG A 166 -1.76 7.87 -12.02
CA ARG A 166 -0.74 8.91 -11.77
C ARG A 166 0.50 8.77 -12.64
N CYS A 167 0.99 7.56 -12.84
CA CYS A 167 2.08 7.30 -13.78
C CYS A 167 1.72 7.75 -15.20
N MET A 168 0.52 7.42 -15.66
CA MET A 168 0.05 7.81 -16.99
C MET A 168 -0.06 9.33 -17.15
N GLN A 169 -0.55 10.03 -16.12
CA GLN A 169 -0.67 11.49 -16.12
C GLN A 169 0.70 12.19 -16.13
N ASN A 170 1.70 11.63 -15.44
CA ASN A 170 3.02 12.23 -15.29
C ASN A 170 4.10 11.47 -16.07
N TRP A 171 3.72 10.73 -17.11
CA TRP A 171 4.61 9.81 -17.83
C TRP A 171 5.86 10.50 -18.38
N THR A 172 5.73 11.73 -18.88
CA THR A 172 6.82 12.50 -19.44
C THR A 172 7.88 12.94 -18.43
N GLU A 173 7.54 12.93 -17.14
CA GLU A 173 8.44 13.29 -16.05
C GLU A 173 9.17 12.06 -15.45
N LEU A 174 8.73 10.85 -15.83
CA LEU A 174 9.34 9.63 -15.36
C LEU A 174 10.66 9.36 -16.07
N GLN A 175 11.74 9.28 -15.28
CA GLN A 175 13.06 8.89 -15.78
C GLN A 175 13.15 7.37 -15.94
N THR A 176 14.16 6.90 -16.69
CA THR A 176 14.45 5.47 -16.89
C THR A 176 14.47 4.70 -15.58
N GLY A 177 15.20 5.17 -14.58
CA GLY A 177 15.29 4.51 -13.27
C GLY A 177 13.95 4.40 -12.54
N HIS A 178 13.06 5.39 -12.70
CA HIS A 178 11.71 5.35 -12.11
C HIS A 178 10.89 4.21 -12.74
N ILE A 179 10.88 4.13 -14.08
CA ILE A 179 10.11 3.11 -14.82
C ILE A 179 10.62 1.71 -14.50
N LEU A 180 11.95 1.52 -14.44
CA LEU A 180 12.56 0.25 -14.06
C LEU A 180 12.18 -0.18 -12.62
N ASN A 181 12.20 0.75 -11.67
CA ASN A 181 11.79 0.46 -10.29
C ASN A 181 10.31 0.10 -10.19
N ILE A 182 9.43 0.85 -10.86
CA ILE A 182 8.00 0.55 -10.92
C ILE A 182 7.80 -0.86 -11.49
N PHE A 183 8.44 -1.15 -12.63
CA PHE A 183 8.33 -2.44 -13.28
C PHE A 183 8.83 -3.58 -12.40
N ARG A 184 9.97 -3.39 -11.69
CA ARG A 184 10.49 -4.35 -10.72
C ARG A 184 9.47 -4.67 -9.63
N VAL A 185 8.86 -3.66 -9.02
CA VAL A 185 7.82 -3.87 -7.98
C VAL A 185 6.63 -4.66 -8.54
N LEU A 186 6.17 -4.33 -9.75
CA LEU A 186 5.08 -5.07 -10.40
C LEU A 186 5.42 -6.54 -10.61
N THR A 187 6.65 -6.84 -11.00
CA THR A 187 7.12 -8.22 -11.23
C THR A 187 7.29 -8.99 -9.92
N GLU A 188 7.84 -8.38 -8.87
CA GLU A 188 7.96 -8.97 -7.54
C GLU A 188 6.58 -9.36 -6.97
N LEU A 189 5.57 -8.56 -7.24
CA LEU A 189 4.20 -8.81 -6.82
C LEU A 189 3.51 -9.91 -7.63
N LYS A 190 4.08 -10.39 -8.73
CA LYS A 190 3.43 -11.29 -9.71
C LYS A 190 2.02 -10.80 -10.04
N TYR A 191 1.91 -9.57 -10.45
CA TYR A 191 0.64 -8.88 -10.48
C TYR A 191 -0.15 -9.25 -11.75
N ASP A 192 -1.18 -10.07 -11.58
CA ASP A 192 -2.12 -10.50 -12.63
C ASP A 192 -3.15 -9.43 -13.03
N ARG A 193 -3.14 -8.28 -12.36
CA ARG A 193 -4.16 -7.23 -12.51
C ARG A 193 -3.62 -5.87 -12.95
N VAL A 194 -2.37 -5.81 -13.40
CA VAL A 194 -1.83 -4.58 -14.03
C VAL A 194 -2.66 -4.26 -15.27
N SER A 195 -3.05 -3.01 -15.44
CA SER A 195 -3.88 -2.66 -16.60
C SER A 195 -3.10 -2.89 -17.91
N PRO A 196 -3.71 -3.50 -18.94
CA PRO A 196 -3.06 -3.70 -20.23
C PRO A 196 -2.63 -2.37 -20.90
N ALA A 197 -3.31 -1.27 -20.58
CA ALA A 197 -2.95 0.06 -21.06
C ALA A 197 -1.62 0.52 -20.43
N PHE A 198 -1.43 0.30 -19.14
CA PHE A 198 -0.20 0.65 -18.44
C PHE A 198 0.98 -0.21 -18.93
N LEU A 199 0.78 -1.52 -19.10
CA LEU A 199 1.81 -2.40 -19.66
C LEU A 199 2.20 -2.01 -21.08
N ARG A 200 1.24 -1.65 -21.94
CA ARG A 200 1.53 -1.10 -23.28
C ARG A 200 2.32 0.18 -23.25
N THR A 201 2.10 1.03 -22.27
CA THR A 201 2.89 2.27 -22.13
C THR A 201 4.32 1.95 -21.73
N ILE A 202 4.52 1.02 -20.79
CA ILE A 202 5.87 0.55 -20.40
C ILE A 202 6.59 -0.11 -21.58
N SER A 203 5.92 -1.00 -22.33
CA SER A 203 6.52 -1.69 -23.47
C SER A 203 6.86 -0.73 -24.62
N GLY A 204 5.99 0.24 -24.89
CA GLY A 204 6.25 1.30 -25.86
C GLY A 204 7.46 2.18 -25.47
N TRP A 205 7.55 2.54 -24.19
CA TRP A 205 8.70 3.25 -23.67
C TRP A 205 10.00 2.44 -23.84
N LEU A 206 9.96 1.15 -23.48
CA LEU A 206 11.11 0.25 -23.63
C LEU A 206 11.60 0.21 -25.08
N ALA A 207 10.71 0.06 -26.05
CA ALA A 207 11.05 0.03 -27.47
C ALA A 207 11.77 1.29 -27.94
N LEU A 208 11.47 2.45 -27.34
CA LEU A 208 12.12 3.72 -27.65
C LEU A 208 13.46 3.87 -26.92
N HIS A 209 13.58 3.42 -25.69
CA HIS A 209 14.72 3.68 -24.79
C HIS A 209 15.65 2.47 -24.61
N ILE A 210 15.48 1.42 -25.40
CA ILE A 210 16.29 0.18 -25.30
C ILE A 210 17.81 0.44 -25.35
N HIS A 211 18.23 1.52 -26.00
CA HIS A 211 19.63 1.89 -26.15
C HIS A 211 20.27 2.48 -24.89
N THR A 212 19.46 2.93 -23.93
CA THR A 212 19.91 3.46 -22.63
C THR A 212 19.89 2.43 -21.52
N VAL A 213 19.24 1.28 -21.75
CA VAL A 213 19.08 0.20 -20.79
C VAL A 213 20.33 -0.69 -20.81
N THR A 214 20.86 -1.03 -19.63
CA THR A 214 21.97 -1.96 -19.45
C THR A 214 21.54 -3.42 -19.67
N GLU A 215 22.49 -4.35 -19.81
CA GLU A 215 22.16 -5.77 -19.98
C GLU A 215 21.47 -6.35 -18.75
N GLN A 216 21.92 -6.00 -17.56
CA GLN A 216 21.32 -6.45 -16.31
C GLN A 216 19.87 -5.94 -16.14
N GLU A 217 19.63 -4.67 -16.48
CA GLU A 217 18.28 -4.10 -16.49
C GLU A 217 17.40 -4.79 -17.53
N MET A 218 17.96 -5.08 -18.72
CA MET A 218 17.21 -5.78 -19.76
C MET A 218 16.87 -7.23 -19.37
N LEU A 219 17.78 -7.92 -18.71
CA LEU A 219 17.54 -9.24 -18.13
C LEU A 219 16.36 -9.18 -17.15
N ALA A 220 16.38 -8.22 -16.22
CA ALA A 220 15.31 -8.03 -15.25
C ALA A 220 13.97 -7.70 -15.92
N ILE A 221 13.98 -6.88 -16.98
CA ILE A 221 12.78 -6.49 -17.74
C ILE A 221 12.18 -7.69 -18.47
N ILE A 222 13.00 -8.44 -19.22
CA ILE A 222 12.53 -9.62 -19.97
C ILE A 222 11.95 -10.66 -19.02
N TRP A 223 12.66 -10.93 -17.92
CA TRP A 223 12.18 -11.82 -16.88
C TRP A 223 10.87 -11.34 -16.26
N GLY A 224 10.75 -10.04 -16.04
CA GLY A 224 9.53 -9.41 -15.54
C GLY A 224 8.33 -9.61 -16.46
N PHE A 225 8.48 -9.46 -17.77
CA PHE A 225 7.41 -9.72 -18.73
C PHE A 225 6.98 -11.20 -18.73
N ILE A 226 7.93 -12.13 -18.57
CA ILE A 226 7.60 -13.55 -18.37
C ILE A 226 6.76 -13.74 -17.10
N GLN A 227 7.15 -13.13 -15.98
CA GLN A 227 6.45 -13.29 -14.70
C GLN A 227 5.03 -12.70 -14.70
N ILE A 228 4.81 -11.60 -15.43
CA ILE A 228 3.49 -10.95 -15.57
C ILE A 228 2.65 -11.62 -16.66
N ASP A 229 3.25 -12.54 -17.44
CA ASP A 229 2.64 -13.19 -18.62
C ASP A 229 2.12 -12.17 -19.66
N TYR A 230 2.97 -11.16 -19.96
CA TYR A 230 2.64 -10.10 -20.91
C TYR A 230 3.70 -9.98 -21.99
N CYS A 231 3.25 -9.99 -23.24
CA CYS A 231 4.09 -9.73 -24.41
C CYS A 231 3.26 -9.03 -25.49
N ASP A 232 3.83 -7.98 -26.05
CA ASP A 232 3.30 -7.30 -27.23
C ASP A 232 4.41 -7.09 -28.28
N ASP A 233 4.03 -6.60 -29.44
CA ASP A 233 4.98 -6.31 -30.53
C ASP A 233 6.08 -5.33 -30.15
N ALA A 234 5.82 -4.43 -29.20
CA ALA A 234 6.81 -3.45 -28.74
C ALA A 234 7.92 -4.13 -27.92
N VAL A 235 7.55 -5.08 -27.04
CA VAL A 235 8.51 -5.88 -26.27
C VAL A 235 9.35 -6.73 -27.21
N VAL A 236 8.73 -7.44 -28.15
CA VAL A 236 9.45 -8.26 -29.16
C VAL A 236 10.45 -7.44 -29.95
N LYS A 237 10.02 -6.29 -30.48
CA LYS A 237 10.90 -5.37 -31.24
C LYS A 237 12.03 -4.82 -30.38
N ALA A 238 11.79 -4.54 -29.08
CA ALA A 238 12.83 -4.09 -28.16
C ALA A 238 13.91 -5.17 -27.98
N VAL A 239 13.50 -6.42 -27.74
CA VAL A 239 14.41 -7.56 -27.60
C VAL A 239 15.21 -7.79 -28.89
N GLU A 240 14.54 -7.83 -30.04
CA GLU A 240 15.21 -7.97 -31.35
C GLU A 240 16.23 -6.85 -31.62
N LYS A 241 15.86 -5.59 -31.33
CA LYS A 241 16.73 -4.43 -31.53
C LYS A 241 17.98 -4.53 -30.65
N MET A 242 17.84 -4.98 -29.42
CA MET A 242 18.97 -5.20 -28.53
C MET A 242 19.88 -6.31 -29.05
N MET A 243 19.33 -7.46 -29.45
CA MET A 243 20.10 -8.56 -30.02
C MET A 243 20.88 -8.14 -31.27
N LYS A 244 20.25 -7.36 -32.17
CA LYS A 244 20.90 -6.85 -33.39
C LYS A 244 22.02 -5.85 -33.08
N LYS A 245 21.85 -5.01 -32.05
CA LYS A 245 22.83 -3.98 -31.67
C LYS A 245 24.09 -4.57 -31.07
N LYS A 246 23.97 -5.56 -30.18
CA LYS A 246 25.10 -6.12 -29.42
C LYS A 246 25.74 -7.34 -30.07
N GLY A 247 24.97 -8.11 -30.83
CA GLY A 247 25.40 -9.41 -31.37
C GLY A 247 25.41 -10.49 -30.26
N LEU A 248 24.92 -11.66 -30.59
CA LEU A 248 24.79 -12.78 -29.64
C LEU A 248 26.11 -13.24 -29.00
N GLN A 249 27.24 -13.02 -29.69
CA GLN A 249 28.57 -13.45 -29.21
C GLN A 249 29.14 -12.57 -28.07
N ILE A 250 28.58 -11.39 -27.86
CA ILE A 250 29.06 -10.40 -26.87
C ILE A 250 28.10 -10.32 -25.66
N MET A 251 26.95 -10.98 -25.74
CA MET A 251 25.95 -10.94 -24.67
C MET A 251 26.29 -11.89 -23.54
N GLU A 252 25.97 -11.51 -22.32
CA GLU A 252 26.07 -12.38 -21.15
C GLU A 252 25.21 -13.64 -21.34
N ALA A 253 25.73 -14.80 -20.89
CA ALA A 253 25.06 -16.10 -21.03
C ALA A 253 23.66 -16.11 -20.37
N ASP A 254 23.51 -15.44 -19.24
CA ASP A 254 22.23 -15.34 -18.52
C ASP A 254 21.18 -14.56 -19.32
N LEU A 255 21.59 -13.50 -20.02
CA LEU A 255 20.70 -12.75 -20.87
C LEU A 255 20.24 -13.56 -22.08
N ILE A 256 21.16 -14.32 -22.72
CA ILE A 256 20.82 -15.22 -23.82
C ILE A 256 19.83 -16.30 -23.33
N SER A 257 20.09 -16.92 -22.18
CA SER A 257 19.20 -17.92 -21.58
C SER A 257 17.81 -17.35 -21.30
N THR A 258 17.75 -16.11 -20.78
CA THR A 258 16.48 -15.41 -20.49
C THR A 258 15.72 -15.08 -21.76
N ILE A 259 16.40 -14.66 -22.84
CA ILE A 259 15.78 -14.41 -24.14
C ILE A 259 15.22 -15.72 -24.73
N CYS A 260 15.97 -16.82 -24.66
CA CYS A 260 15.48 -18.13 -25.10
C CYS A 260 14.22 -18.55 -24.31
N SER A 261 14.22 -18.34 -22.99
CA SER A 261 13.07 -18.61 -22.14
C SER A 261 11.87 -17.73 -22.52
N PHE A 262 12.09 -16.46 -22.79
CA PHE A 262 11.07 -15.52 -23.28
C PHE A 262 10.46 -15.97 -24.61
N CYS A 263 11.30 -16.26 -25.61
CA CYS A 263 10.84 -16.74 -26.92
C CYS A 263 10.03 -18.05 -26.79
N THR A 264 10.48 -18.96 -25.93
CA THR A 264 9.79 -20.23 -25.68
C THR A 264 8.44 -20.00 -25.00
N HIS A 265 8.41 -19.18 -23.96
CA HIS A 265 7.21 -18.87 -23.18
C HIS A 265 6.12 -18.24 -24.06
N PHE A 266 6.47 -17.26 -24.87
CA PHE A 266 5.52 -16.56 -25.75
C PHE A 266 5.42 -17.15 -27.16
N ARG A 267 6.07 -18.30 -27.43
CA ARG A 267 6.06 -19.00 -28.73
C ARG A 267 6.49 -18.12 -29.91
N ILE A 268 7.44 -17.23 -29.68
CA ILE A 268 8.02 -16.35 -30.69
C ILE A 268 9.01 -17.19 -31.54
N ARG A 269 8.87 -17.09 -32.87
CA ARG A 269 9.73 -17.81 -33.84
C ARG A 269 10.78 -16.89 -34.45
#